data_6f3c6d01bae5bc3ebd3b6ceb5d28c49e
#
_entry.id   6f3c6d01bae5bc3ebd3b6ceb5d28c49e
#
_cell.length_a   1.000
_cell.length_b   1.000
_cell.length_c   1.000
_cell.angle_alpha   90.00
_cell.angle_beta   90.00
_cell.angle_gamma   90.00
#
_symmetry.space_group_name_H-M   'P 1'
#
loop_
_entity.id
_entity.type
_entity.pdbx_description
1 polymer ?
#
loop_
_entity_poly.entity_id
_entity_poly.type
_entity_poly.pdbx_seq_one_letter_code
_entity_poly.pdbx_strand_id
1 'polypeptide(L)'
;MIVHIAFETPQDVQEQVYEMVKSLGKDGKGRLKKGANEVTKAAERGTAQMIVMAENVNPGELLAHIPMICKEKSIPFIYVNDQAYLAEAAGMSTGTRTAAIAVMSVEKDAMDRFNEVKSHYETMTA
;
A
#
# COMPACT_ATOMS: atom_id res chain seq x y z
N MET A 1 -7.34 9.12 17.30
CA MET A 1 -6.91 9.96 16.18
C MET A 1 -6.98 9.15 14.88
N ILE A 2 -7.62 9.70 13.87
CA ILE A 2 -7.78 9.03 12.57
C ILE A 2 -6.59 9.32 11.66
N VAL A 3 -6.38 8.45 10.67
CA VAL A 3 -5.35 8.64 9.67
C VAL A 3 -5.66 9.88 8.83
N HIS A 4 -4.66 10.75 8.66
CA HIS A 4 -4.77 11.87 7.75
C HIS A 4 -4.47 11.36 6.34
N ILE A 5 -5.48 11.36 5.48
CA ILE A 5 -5.32 10.91 4.09
C ILE A 5 -4.96 12.10 3.20
N ALA A 6 -3.95 11.92 2.36
CA ALA A 6 -3.51 12.96 1.42
C ALA A 6 -4.48 13.14 0.26
N PHE A 7 -5.26 12.11 -0.05
CA PHE A 7 -6.31 12.13 -1.09
C PHE A 7 -7.26 10.97 -0.85
N GLU A 8 -8.50 11.09 -1.35
CA GLU A 8 -9.46 10.01 -1.26
C GLU A 8 -9.26 9.02 -2.41
N THR A 9 -9.30 7.72 -2.08
CA THR A 9 -9.24 6.66 -3.09
C THR A 9 -10.66 6.19 -3.38
N PRO A 10 -11.17 6.34 -4.62
CA PRO A 10 -12.50 5.84 -4.96
C PRO A 10 -12.66 4.35 -4.70
N GLN A 11 -13.89 3.91 -4.40
CA GLN A 11 -14.18 2.52 -4.05
C GLN A 11 -13.71 1.52 -5.12
N ASP A 12 -13.95 1.81 -6.37
CA ASP A 12 -13.52 0.94 -7.47
C ASP A 12 -12.00 0.83 -7.57
N VAL A 13 -11.30 1.92 -7.29
CA VAL A 13 -9.83 1.91 -7.25
C VAL A 13 -9.34 1.11 -6.05
N GLN A 14 -9.98 1.24 -4.89
CA GLN A 14 -9.64 0.44 -3.71
C GLN A 14 -9.74 -1.06 -4.01
N GLU A 15 -10.77 -1.47 -4.72
CA GLU A 15 -10.94 -2.87 -5.12
C GLU A 15 -9.76 -3.34 -5.99
N GLN A 16 -9.31 -2.51 -6.92
CA GLN A 16 -8.16 -2.80 -7.75
C GLN A 16 -6.87 -2.88 -6.93
N VAL A 17 -6.73 -2.03 -5.92
CA VAL A 17 -5.58 -2.07 -5.01
C VAL A 17 -5.54 -3.40 -4.26
N TYR A 18 -6.67 -3.83 -3.71
CA TYR A 18 -6.75 -5.12 -3.00
C TYR A 18 -6.42 -6.29 -3.93
N GLU A 19 -6.92 -6.25 -5.16
CA GLU A 19 -6.61 -7.30 -6.15
C GLU A 19 -5.11 -7.34 -6.47
N MET A 20 -4.49 -6.17 -6.59
CA MET A 20 -3.04 -6.08 -6.79
C MET A 20 -2.29 -6.69 -5.60
N VAL A 21 -2.66 -6.30 -4.38
CA VAL A 21 -2.00 -6.80 -3.17
C VAL A 21 -2.17 -8.32 -3.06
N LYS A 22 -3.36 -8.83 -3.37
CA LYS A 22 -3.63 -10.27 -3.36
C LYS A 22 -2.75 -11.01 -4.35
N SER A 23 -2.62 -10.49 -5.56
CA SER A 23 -1.77 -11.07 -6.59
C SER A 23 -0.31 -11.15 -6.12
N LEU A 24 0.19 -10.08 -5.51
CA LEU A 24 1.60 -10.00 -5.10
C LEU A 24 1.87 -10.80 -3.82
N GLY A 25 0.97 -10.70 -2.83
CA GLY A 25 1.17 -11.31 -1.52
C GLY A 25 0.61 -12.73 -1.43
N LYS A 26 -0.70 -12.85 -1.39
CA LYS A 26 -1.37 -14.15 -1.22
C LYS A 26 -1.03 -15.13 -2.35
N ASP A 27 -1.02 -14.66 -3.58
CA ASP A 27 -0.73 -15.48 -4.76
C ASP A 27 0.76 -15.59 -5.08
N GLY A 28 1.61 -14.88 -4.35
CA GLY A 28 3.06 -15.02 -4.44
C GLY A 28 3.72 -14.42 -5.68
N LYS A 29 3.07 -13.47 -6.35
CA LYS A 29 3.59 -12.86 -7.58
C LYS A 29 4.46 -11.63 -7.32
N GLY A 30 4.88 -11.42 -6.08
CA GLY A 30 5.76 -10.32 -5.72
C GLY A 30 6.27 -10.46 -4.31
N ARG A 31 7.02 -9.44 -3.85
CA ARG A 31 7.52 -9.39 -2.49
C ARG A 31 6.96 -8.15 -1.80
N LEU A 32 6.48 -8.34 -0.59
CA LEU A 32 5.90 -7.28 0.23
C LEU A 32 6.62 -7.17 1.56
N LYS A 33 6.75 -5.93 2.05
CA LYS A 33 7.07 -5.65 3.46
C LYS A 33 5.77 -5.22 4.13
N LYS A 34 5.55 -5.66 5.36
CA LYS A 34 4.28 -5.46 6.06
C LYS A 34 4.53 -4.77 7.39
N GLY A 35 3.63 -3.86 7.75
CA GLY A 35 3.70 -3.12 8.99
C GLY A 35 4.34 -1.75 8.84
N ALA A 36 3.90 -0.79 9.69
CA ALA A 36 4.31 0.61 9.58
C ALA A 36 5.83 0.79 9.64
N ASN A 37 6.51 0.09 10.54
CA ASN A 37 7.96 0.24 10.70
C ASN A 37 8.74 -0.25 9.48
N GLU A 38 8.39 -1.43 8.99
CA GLU A 38 9.07 -1.99 7.80
C GLU A 38 8.78 -1.16 6.55
N VAL A 39 7.56 -0.68 6.42
CA VAL A 39 7.17 0.19 5.29
C VAL A 39 7.92 1.52 5.35
N THR A 40 8.04 2.11 6.55
CA THR A 40 8.81 3.34 6.73
C THR A 40 10.26 3.16 6.31
N LYS A 41 10.89 2.07 6.73
CA LYS A 41 12.27 1.77 6.33
C LYS A 41 12.42 1.64 4.82
N ALA A 42 11.50 0.93 4.18
CA ALA A 42 11.53 0.75 2.72
C ALA A 42 11.36 2.09 1.99
N ALA A 43 10.49 2.96 2.51
CA ALA A 43 10.29 4.30 1.95
C ALA A 43 11.55 5.15 2.10
N GLU A 44 12.12 5.20 3.30
CA GLU A 44 13.32 5.98 3.58
C GLU A 44 14.51 5.54 2.73
N ARG A 45 14.65 4.25 2.49
CA ARG A 45 15.71 3.69 1.65
C ARG A 45 15.45 3.85 0.16
N GLY A 46 14.25 4.25 -0.22
CA GLY A 46 13.86 4.37 -1.62
C GLY A 46 13.75 3.05 -2.35
N THR A 47 13.56 1.95 -1.63
CA THR A 47 13.52 0.60 -2.21
C THR A 47 12.13 0.10 -2.52
N ALA A 48 11.09 0.75 -1.99
CA ALA A 48 9.71 0.38 -2.27
C ALA A 48 9.27 0.88 -3.65
N GLN A 49 8.55 0.06 -4.38
CA GLN A 49 7.98 0.46 -5.68
C GLN A 49 6.62 1.11 -5.54
N MET A 50 5.90 0.81 -4.45
CA MET A 50 4.61 1.40 -4.12
C MET A 50 4.31 1.11 -2.65
N ILE A 51 3.55 2.00 -2.03
CA ILE A 51 3.11 1.81 -0.64
C ILE A 51 1.59 1.90 -0.58
N VAL A 52 0.97 0.96 0.14
CA VAL A 52 -0.46 0.93 0.40
C VAL A 52 -0.68 1.10 1.89
N MET A 53 -1.52 2.07 2.26
CA MET A 53 -1.83 2.38 3.66
C MET A 53 -3.31 2.18 3.94
N ALA A 54 -3.64 1.71 5.15
CA ALA A 54 -5.03 1.56 5.57
C ALA A 54 -5.51 2.82 6.28
N GLU A 55 -6.77 3.20 6.02
CA GLU A 55 -7.35 4.42 6.59
C GLU A 55 -7.83 4.25 8.03
N ASN A 56 -8.13 3.03 8.45
CA ASN A 56 -8.71 2.76 9.77
C ASN A 56 -7.68 2.38 10.83
N VAL A 57 -6.45 2.87 10.70
CA VAL A 57 -5.38 2.63 11.67
C VAL A 57 -5.52 3.62 12.82
N ASN A 58 -5.40 3.13 14.06
CA ASN A 58 -5.46 3.95 15.26
C ASN A 58 -4.32 3.58 16.21
N PRO A 59 -3.42 4.50 16.56
CA PRO A 59 -3.44 5.92 16.20
C PRO A 59 -2.96 6.17 14.76
N GLY A 60 -3.57 7.16 14.12
CA GLY A 60 -3.21 7.53 12.74
C GLY A 60 -1.80 8.06 12.58
N GLU A 61 -1.19 8.51 13.66
CA GLU A 61 0.19 9.01 13.67
C GLU A 61 1.21 7.99 13.21
N LEU A 62 0.88 6.70 13.29
CA LEU A 62 1.77 5.63 12.82
C LEU A 62 2.10 5.77 11.33
N LEU A 63 1.22 6.40 10.56
CA LEU A 63 1.37 6.55 9.12
C LEU A 63 1.63 7.99 8.68
N ALA A 64 1.60 8.94 9.60
CA ALA A 64 1.58 10.37 9.27
C ALA A 64 2.81 10.84 8.46
N HIS A 65 3.97 10.23 8.69
CA HIS A 65 5.22 10.62 8.04
C HIS A 65 5.45 9.97 6.68
N ILE A 66 4.74 8.89 6.38
CA ILE A 66 4.97 8.10 5.17
C ILE A 66 4.70 8.87 3.87
N PRO A 67 3.59 9.62 3.74
CA PRO A 67 3.34 10.36 2.50
C PRO A 67 4.44 11.36 2.14
N MET A 68 5.00 12.05 3.12
CA MET A 68 6.09 13.01 2.89
C MET A 68 7.33 12.30 2.35
N ILE A 69 7.71 11.18 2.96
CA ILE A 69 8.86 10.39 2.52
C ILE A 69 8.63 9.88 1.10
N CYS A 70 7.43 9.41 0.80
CA CYS A 70 7.09 8.93 -0.55
C CYS A 70 7.22 10.04 -1.59
N LYS A 71 6.77 11.26 -1.26
CA LYS A 71 6.90 12.40 -2.18
C LYS A 71 8.36 12.73 -2.44
N GLU A 72 9.19 12.72 -1.40
CA GLU A 72 10.64 12.96 -1.54
C GLU A 72 11.33 11.90 -2.41
N LYS A 73 10.92 10.66 -2.28
CA LYS A 73 11.56 9.52 -2.97
C LYS A 73 10.88 9.16 -4.28
N SER A 74 9.84 9.89 -4.66
CA SER A 74 9.04 9.62 -5.86
C SER A 74 8.44 8.21 -5.85
N ILE A 75 7.95 7.79 -4.69
CA ILE A 75 7.30 6.48 -4.53
C ILE A 75 5.78 6.69 -4.56
N PRO A 76 5.05 6.01 -5.45
CA PRO A 76 3.59 6.09 -5.43
C PRO A 76 3.02 5.48 -4.15
N PHE A 77 1.98 6.10 -3.60
CA PHE A 77 1.31 5.60 -2.41
C PHE A 77 -0.20 5.77 -2.56
N ILE A 78 -0.96 4.86 -1.95
CA ILE A 78 -2.41 4.85 -2.10
C ILE A 78 -3.04 4.32 -0.81
N TYR A 79 -4.33 4.62 -0.63
CA TYR A 79 -5.05 4.25 0.59
C TYR A 79 -6.13 3.22 0.29
N VAL A 80 -6.36 2.33 1.27
CA VAL A 80 -7.50 1.41 1.29
C VAL A 80 -8.22 1.57 2.63
N ASN A 81 -9.46 1.12 2.69
CA ASN A 81 -10.33 1.39 3.84
C ASN A 81 -10.05 0.52 5.08
N ASP A 82 -9.52 -0.69 4.92
CA ASP A 82 -9.51 -1.66 6.03
C ASP A 82 -8.18 -2.39 6.19
N GLN A 83 -7.55 -2.21 7.36
CA GLN A 83 -6.28 -2.85 7.69
C GLN A 83 -6.37 -4.38 7.85
N ALA A 84 -7.51 -4.89 8.24
CA ALA A 84 -7.70 -6.34 8.38
C ALA A 84 -7.81 -7.00 7.01
N TYR A 85 -8.55 -6.39 6.11
CA TYR A 85 -8.68 -6.90 4.73
C TYR A 85 -7.36 -6.74 3.97
N LEU A 86 -6.63 -5.66 4.23
CA LEU A 86 -5.31 -5.47 3.64
C LEU A 86 -4.34 -6.58 4.06
N ALA A 87 -4.36 -6.96 5.34
CA ALA A 87 -3.54 -8.06 5.85
C ALA A 87 -3.89 -9.38 5.18
N GLU A 88 -5.19 -9.66 5.04
CA GLU A 88 -5.65 -10.89 4.38
C GLU A 88 -5.20 -10.92 2.91
N ALA A 89 -5.38 -9.83 2.19
CA ALA A 89 -4.93 -9.71 0.80
C ALA A 89 -3.41 -9.92 0.67
N ALA A 90 -2.65 -9.42 1.64
CA ALA A 90 -1.19 -9.58 1.66
C ALA A 90 -0.74 -11.00 2.01
N GLY A 91 -1.66 -11.90 2.34
CA GLY A 91 -1.34 -13.28 2.66
C GLY A 91 -0.96 -13.51 4.12
N MET A 92 -1.31 -12.59 5.01
CA MET A 92 -1.05 -12.74 6.44
C MET A 92 -2.08 -13.68 7.08
N SER A 93 -1.76 -14.19 8.27
CA SER A 93 -2.63 -15.12 8.99
C SER A 93 -4.00 -14.51 9.29
N THR A 94 -5.05 -15.33 9.30
CA THR A 94 -6.40 -14.90 9.64
C THR A 94 -6.42 -14.20 10.99
N GLY A 95 -7.12 -13.08 11.06
CA GLY A 95 -7.25 -12.30 12.30
C GLY A 95 -6.14 -11.29 12.54
N THR A 96 -5.13 -11.22 11.66
CA THR A 96 -4.08 -10.21 11.76
C THR A 96 -4.49 -8.94 11.05
N ARG A 97 -3.75 -7.86 11.33
CA ARG A 97 -3.96 -6.54 10.74
C ARG A 97 -2.62 -5.99 10.30
N THR A 98 -2.64 -5.17 9.26
CA THR A 98 -1.44 -4.41 8.87
C THR A 98 -1.81 -2.98 8.54
N ALA A 99 -1.09 -2.04 9.13
CA ALA A 99 -1.34 -0.61 8.90
C ALA A 99 -0.94 -0.21 7.48
N ALA A 100 0.08 -0.86 6.92
CA ALA A 100 0.60 -0.53 5.60
C ALA A 100 1.39 -1.71 5.05
N ILE A 101 1.53 -1.73 3.72
CA ILE A 101 2.43 -2.65 3.04
C ILE A 101 3.28 -1.87 2.03
N ALA A 102 4.49 -2.37 1.78
CA ALA A 102 5.35 -1.85 0.73
C ALA A 102 5.56 -2.93 -0.33
N VAL A 103 5.33 -2.58 -1.58
CA VAL A 103 5.60 -3.47 -2.72
C VAL A 103 7.08 -3.35 -3.04
N MET A 104 7.82 -4.44 -2.87
CA MET A 104 9.27 -4.45 -3.08
C MET A 104 9.65 -4.97 -4.46
N SER A 105 8.92 -5.97 -4.96
CA SER A 105 9.12 -6.48 -6.30
C SER A 105 7.81 -7.01 -6.87
N VAL A 106 7.72 -7.02 -8.21
CA VAL A 106 6.52 -7.45 -8.95
C VAL A 106 6.98 -8.38 -10.05
N GLU A 107 6.43 -9.59 -10.09
CA GLU A 107 6.73 -10.52 -11.18
C GLU A 107 6.06 -10.06 -12.47
N LYS A 108 6.61 -10.47 -13.58
CA LYS A 108 6.20 -10.01 -14.90
C LYS A 108 4.70 -10.18 -15.16
N ASP A 109 4.12 -11.30 -14.78
CA ASP A 109 2.70 -11.58 -15.01
C ASP A 109 1.75 -10.78 -14.11
N ALA A 110 2.25 -10.13 -13.08
CA ALA A 110 1.47 -9.24 -12.21
C ALA A 110 1.70 -7.76 -12.52
N MET A 111 2.59 -7.45 -13.46
CA MET A 111 3.01 -6.08 -13.73
C MET A 111 1.87 -5.20 -14.29
N ASP A 112 0.99 -5.77 -15.10
CA ASP A 112 -0.12 -5.00 -15.69
C ASP A 112 -1.03 -4.44 -14.61
N ARG A 113 -1.37 -5.26 -13.62
CA ARG A 113 -2.22 -4.84 -12.50
C ARG A 113 -1.53 -3.79 -11.63
N PHE A 114 -0.24 -3.98 -11.39
CA PHE A 114 0.57 -3.00 -10.65
C PHE A 114 0.58 -1.65 -11.38
N ASN A 115 0.82 -1.67 -12.69
CA ASN A 115 0.87 -0.44 -13.50
C ASN A 115 -0.48 0.26 -13.54
N GLU A 116 -1.58 -0.48 -13.54
CA GLU A 116 -2.93 0.10 -13.52
C GLU A 116 -3.16 0.88 -12.23
N VAL A 117 -2.79 0.31 -11.07
CA VAL A 117 -2.91 1.00 -9.79
C VAL A 117 -1.99 2.23 -9.75
N LYS A 118 -0.77 2.11 -10.23
CA LYS A 118 0.18 3.22 -10.33
C LYS A 118 -0.39 4.36 -11.17
N SER A 119 -1.04 4.02 -12.28
CA SER A 119 -1.68 5.00 -13.15
C SER A 119 -2.81 5.75 -12.43
N HIS A 120 -3.60 5.05 -11.62
CA HIS A 120 -4.64 5.70 -10.81
C HIS A 120 -4.02 6.69 -9.82
N TYR A 121 -2.93 6.31 -9.17
CA TYR A 121 -2.21 7.23 -8.26
C TYR A 121 -1.78 8.49 -9.00
N GLU A 122 -1.19 8.33 -10.17
CA GLU A 122 -0.71 9.48 -10.97
C GLU A 122 -1.86 10.40 -11.37
N THR A 123 -3.00 9.84 -11.73
CA THR A 123 -4.20 10.62 -12.08
C THR A 123 -4.74 11.37 -10.88
N MET A 124 -4.82 10.73 -9.72
CA MET A 124 -5.39 11.34 -8.52
C MET A 124 -4.49 12.43 -7.90
N THR A 125 -3.21 12.38 -8.19
CA THR A 125 -2.23 13.32 -7.62
C THR A 125 -1.68 14.32 -8.64
N ALA A 126 -2.20 14.31 -9.84
CA ALA A 126 -1.75 15.22 -10.91
C ALA A 126 -2.09 16.68 -10.62
#